data_1b19b0ba1b7396bcaf58eacee082524c
#
_entry.id   1b19b0ba1b7396bcaf58eacee082524c
#
_cell.length_a   1.000
_cell.length_b   1.000
_cell.length_c   1.000
_cell.angle_alpha   90.00
_cell.angle_beta   90.00
_cell.angle_gamma   90.00
#
_symmetry.space_group_name_H-M   'P 1'
#
loop_
_entity.id
_entity.type
_entity.pdbx_description
1 polymer ?
#
loop_
_entity_poly.entity_id
_entity_poly.type
_entity_poly.pdbx_seq_one_letter_code
_entity_poly.pdbx_strand_id
1 'polypeptide(L)'
;MIKSNIPIAIVWFKRDLRLEDNEAINSAIASNKLVLLLYVIENSLIQNDHFSIRHLNFIKQSLVDLNQRLAKFNTEILAVSGEVQLIFEKLSKQFLIKKVYSHYETGIDITYKRDKKIAKWFIENKITWHEKRQQGVFRGIVDRKNWSKLMNSFIDQPIKPLPEMKNKLVSLKTLKQIKKNFDLLELKTEHLN
;
A
#
# COMPACT_ATOMS: atom_id res chain seq x y z
N MET A 1 -2.90 -15.25 -21.31
CA MET A 1 -3.70 -14.82 -20.14
C MET A 1 -4.66 -13.72 -20.58
N ILE A 2 -5.95 -13.87 -20.36
CA ILE A 2 -6.96 -12.87 -20.72
C ILE A 2 -6.83 -11.74 -19.69
N LYS A 3 -6.44 -10.56 -20.14
CA LYS A 3 -6.42 -9.34 -19.31
C LYS A 3 -7.85 -9.07 -18.84
N SER A 4 -8.07 -9.00 -17.53
CA SER A 4 -9.37 -8.59 -17.00
C SER A 4 -9.65 -7.15 -17.43
N ASN A 5 -10.76 -6.91 -18.14
CA ASN A 5 -11.21 -5.56 -18.50
C ASN A 5 -11.88 -4.82 -17.33
N ILE A 6 -12.01 -5.49 -16.18
CA ILE A 6 -12.60 -4.86 -14.99
C ILE A 6 -11.61 -3.84 -14.43
N PRO A 7 -12.00 -2.56 -14.33
CA PRO A 7 -11.15 -1.54 -13.78
C PRO A 7 -11.01 -1.72 -12.26
N ILE A 8 -9.78 -1.76 -11.78
CA ILE A 8 -9.50 -1.84 -10.35
C ILE A 8 -8.82 -0.58 -9.83
N ALA A 9 -8.95 -0.37 -8.52
CA ALA A 9 -8.08 0.50 -7.73
C ALA A 9 -7.14 -0.35 -6.88
N ILE A 10 -5.97 0.17 -6.56
CA ILE A 10 -5.01 -0.48 -5.67
C ILE A 10 -4.80 0.39 -4.45
N VAL A 11 -4.89 -0.19 -3.24
CA VAL A 11 -4.31 0.39 -2.03
C VAL A 11 -2.92 -0.18 -1.88
N TRP A 12 -1.92 0.67 -2.06
CA TRP A 12 -0.53 0.30 -1.87
C TRP A 12 -0.06 0.70 -0.47
N PHE A 13 -0.03 -0.29 0.43
CA PHE A 13 0.50 -0.12 1.78
C PHE A 13 2.01 0.07 1.74
N LYS A 14 2.50 0.95 2.59
CA LYS A 14 3.93 1.23 2.79
C LYS A 14 4.29 1.01 4.26
N ARG A 15 4.23 2.07 5.10
CA ARG A 15 4.49 2.03 6.54
C ARG A 15 3.22 2.08 7.39
N ASP A 16 2.08 1.96 6.76
CA ASP A 16 0.73 2.21 7.27
C ASP A 16 -0.10 0.92 7.38
N LEU A 17 0.51 -0.16 7.86
CA LEU A 17 -0.12 -1.47 8.01
C LEU A 17 -1.23 -1.46 9.07
N ARG A 18 -2.34 -0.78 8.76
CA ARG A 18 -3.56 -0.70 9.57
C ARG A 18 -4.80 -0.58 8.68
N LEU A 19 -5.94 -1.05 9.17
CA LEU A 19 -7.22 -0.96 8.46
C LEU A 19 -8.03 0.27 8.88
N GLU A 20 -8.06 0.57 10.17
CA GLU A 20 -8.70 1.76 10.72
C GLU A 20 -7.81 2.99 10.54
N ASP A 21 -8.41 4.15 10.57
CA ASP A 21 -7.75 5.45 10.38
C ASP A 21 -6.80 5.46 9.18
N ASN A 22 -7.25 4.84 8.09
CA ASN A 22 -6.49 4.72 6.86
C ASN A 22 -7.20 5.41 5.70
N GLU A 23 -6.79 6.63 5.39
CA GLU A 23 -7.43 7.44 4.36
C GLU A 23 -7.25 6.87 2.96
N ALA A 24 -6.16 6.15 2.71
CA ALA A 24 -5.94 5.49 1.43
C ALA A 24 -7.00 4.41 1.18
N ILE A 25 -7.31 3.58 2.20
CA ILE A 25 -8.38 2.58 2.13
C ILE A 25 -9.73 3.26 1.93
N ASN A 26 -10.07 4.25 2.76
CA ASN A 26 -11.36 4.94 2.68
C ASN A 26 -11.59 5.55 1.29
N SER A 27 -10.59 6.23 0.73
CA SER A 27 -10.65 6.83 -0.59
C SER A 27 -10.74 5.78 -1.72
N ALA A 28 -10.05 4.66 -1.59
CA ALA A 28 -10.11 3.58 -2.56
C ALA A 28 -11.51 2.95 -2.60
N ILE A 29 -12.07 2.63 -1.44
CA ILE A 29 -13.41 2.05 -1.29
C ILE A 29 -14.50 3.01 -1.81
N ALA A 30 -14.35 4.31 -1.55
CA ALA A 30 -15.26 5.34 -2.07
C ALA A 30 -15.17 5.54 -3.59
N SER A 31 -14.13 5.04 -4.25
CA SER A 31 -13.95 5.18 -5.70
C SER A 31 -14.90 4.32 -6.55
N ASN A 32 -15.73 3.48 -5.94
CA ASN A 32 -16.65 2.53 -6.59
C ASN A 32 -15.98 1.57 -7.58
N LYS A 33 -14.70 1.24 -7.35
CA LYS A 33 -13.95 0.23 -8.09
C LYS A 33 -13.65 -0.96 -7.20
N LEU A 34 -13.42 -2.11 -7.82
CA LEU A 34 -12.89 -3.26 -7.10
C LEU A 34 -11.47 -2.93 -6.61
N VAL A 35 -11.21 -3.13 -5.33
CA VAL A 35 -9.95 -2.72 -4.68
C VAL A 35 -9.06 -3.93 -4.40
N LEU A 36 -7.82 -3.85 -4.87
CA LEU A 36 -6.73 -4.76 -4.52
C LEU A 36 -5.90 -4.13 -3.37
N LEU A 37 -5.70 -4.87 -2.31
CA LEU A 37 -4.79 -4.50 -1.22
C LEU A 37 -3.40 -5.07 -1.53
N LEU A 38 -2.39 -4.22 -1.63
CA LEU A 38 -1.03 -4.57 -2.06
C LEU A 38 0.00 -4.15 -1.02
N TYR A 39 0.91 -5.04 -0.67
CA TYR A 39 2.15 -4.73 0.03
C TYR A 39 3.35 -5.24 -0.78
N VAL A 40 4.37 -4.40 -0.98
CA VAL A 40 5.59 -4.76 -1.69
C VAL A 40 6.77 -4.59 -0.75
N ILE A 41 7.55 -5.65 -0.53
CA ILE A 41 8.85 -5.58 0.11
C ILE A 41 9.94 -5.59 -0.96
N GLU A 42 10.72 -4.52 -1.02
CA GLU A 42 11.76 -4.35 -2.03
C GLU A 42 13.09 -4.91 -1.54
N ASN A 43 13.78 -5.67 -2.39
CA ASN A 43 15.11 -6.19 -2.05
C ASN A 43 16.11 -5.04 -1.80
N SER A 44 16.01 -3.96 -2.57
CA SER A 44 16.79 -2.74 -2.37
C SER A 44 16.57 -2.10 -0.99
N LEU A 45 15.35 -2.24 -0.42
CA LEU A 45 15.04 -1.77 0.93
C LEU A 45 15.59 -2.72 2.00
N ILE A 46 15.47 -4.03 1.81
CA ILE A 46 15.99 -5.04 2.75
C ILE A 46 17.51 -4.92 2.91
N GLN A 47 18.22 -4.62 1.81
CA GLN A 47 19.67 -4.47 1.78
C GLN A 47 20.16 -3.10 2.31
N ASN A 48 19.26 -2.20 2.68
CA ASN A 48 19.62 -0.89 3.17
C ASN A 48 20.01 -0.93 4.65
N ASP A 49 21.05 -0.21 5.05
CA ASP A 49 21.59 -0.17 6.42
C ASP A 49 20.56 0.28 7.47
N HIS A 50 19.50 1.00 7.06
CA HIS A 50 18.39 1.41 7.93
C HIS A 50 17.30 0.34 8.08
N PHE A 51 17.45 -0.84 7.45
CA PHE A 51 16.50 -1.93 7.53
C PHE A 51 17.10 -3.11 8.32
N SER A 52 16.34 -3.72 9.20
CA SER A 52 16.78 -4.86 9.99
C SER A 52 15.76 -5.99 9.94
N ILE A 53 16.19 -7.18 10.35
CA ILE A 53 15.30 -8.36 10.47
C ILE A 53 14.13 -8.08 11.43
N ARG A 54 14.28 -7.24 12.43
CA ARG A 54 13.20 -6.84 13.34
C ARG A 54 12.10 -6.09 12.59
N HIS A 55 12.45 -5.19 11.68
CA HIS A 55 11.49 -4.49 10.83
C HIS A 55 10.73 -5.48 9.95
N LEU A 56 11.45 -6.44 9.33
CA LEU A 56 10.83 -7.46 8.49
C LEU A 56 9.86 -8.33 9.27
N ASN A 57 10.24 -8.79 10.46
CA ASN A 57 9.39 -9.60 11.32
C ASN A 57 8.15 -8.83 11.78
N PHE A 58 8.29 -7.56 12.15
CA PHE A 58 7.14 -6.70 12.48
C PHE A 58 6.18 -6.55 11.30
N ILE A 59 6.70 -6.35 10.10
CA ILE A 59 5.90 -6.28 8.86
C ILE A 59 5.15 -7.60 8.63
N LYS A 60 5.84 -8.74 8.73
CA LYS A 60 5.23 -10.07 8.56
C LYS A 60 4.11 -10.31 9.58
N GLN A 61 4.33 -10.00 10.86
CA GLN A 61 3.33 -10.12 11.92
C GLN A 61 2.11 -9.22 11.66
N SER A 62 2.36 -7.97 11.26
CA SER A 62 1.29 -7.02 10.91
C SER A 62 0.45 -7.52 9.74
N LEU A 63 1.08 -8.08 8.71
CA LEU A 63 0.37 -8.65 7.56
C LEU A 63 -0.46 -9.88 7.94
N VAL A 64 0.03 -10.73 8.83
CA VAL A 64 -0.73 -11.88 9.36
C VAL A 64 -1.97 -11.40 10.11
N ASP A 65 -1.82 -10.46 11.04
CA ASP A 65 -2.95 -9.87 11.78
C ASP A 65 -4.00 -9.25 10.84
N LEU A 66 -3.54 -8.42 9.91
CA LEU A 66 -4.43 -7.77 8.96
C LEU A 66 -5.17 -8.79 8.07
N ASN A 67 -4.50 -9.85 7.63
CA ASN A 67 -5.13 -10.90 6.83
C ASN A 67 -6.18 -11.70 7.62
N GLN A 68 -5.94 -11.96 8.91
CA GLN A 68 -6.95 -12.57 9.79
C GLN A 68 -8.20 -11.69 9.88
N ARG A 69 -8.02 -10.38 10.02
CA ARG A 69 -9.13 -9.40 10.09
C ARG A 69 -9.85 -9.22 8.75
N LEU A 70 -9.15 -9.40 7.63
CA LEU A 70 -9.69 -9.31 6.27
C LEU A 70 -10.42 -10.58 5.82
N ALA A 71 -10.21 -11.72 6.48
CA ALA A 71 -10.81 -13.00 6.11
C ALA A 71 -12.35 -12.94 6.03
N LYS A 72 -12.99 -12.19 6.94
CA LYS A 72 -14.46 -11.97 6.93
C LYS A 72 -14.97 -11.25 5.66
N PHE A 73 -14.09 -10.57 4.91
CA PHE A 73 -14.41 -9.93 3.63
C PHE A 73 -14.01 -10.78 2.42
N ASN A 74 -13.60 -12.05 2.63
CA ASN A 74 -13.13 -12.97 1.59
C ASN A 74 -11.97 -12.41 0.75
N THR A 75 -11.00 -11.77 1.41
CA THR A 75 -9.82 -11.17 0.81
C THR A 75 -8.62 -11.26 1.74
N GLU A 76 -7.47 -10.87 1.23
CA GLU A 76 -6.21 -10.70 1.96
C GLU A 76 -5.35 -9.63 1.27
N ILE A 77 -4.28 -9.19 1.92
CA ILE A 77 -3.28 -8.35 1.29
C ILE A 77 -2.40 -9.22 0.39
N LEU A 78 -2.26 -8.83 -0.89
CA LEU A 78 -1.26 -9.40 -1.78
C LEU A 78 0.11 -8.89 -1.33
N ALA A 79 0.82 -9.69 -0.55
CA ALA A 79 2.16 -9.39 -0.07
C ALA A 79 3.20 -10.06 -0.98
N VAL A 80 4.04 -9.26 -1.63
CA VAL A 80 5.00 -9.72 -2.64
C VAL A 80 6.39 -9.13 -2.42
N SER A 81 7.41 -9.86 -2.88
CA SER A 81 8.80 -9.40 -2.93
C SER A 81 9.15 -8.92 -4.33
N GLY A 82 9.95 -7.87 -4.42
CA GLY A 82 10.45 -7.32 -5.69
C GLY A 82 10.37 -5.81 -5.76
N GLU A 83 10.92 -5.25 -6.83
CA GLU A 83 10.89 -3.80 -7.06
C GLU A 83 9.50 -3.33 -7.48
N VAL A 84 9.04 -2.24 -6.88
CA VAL A 84 7.65 -1.73 -7.00
C VAL A 84 7.22 -1.59 -8.47
N GLN A 85 8.04 -0.99 -9.33
CA GLN A 85 7.69 -0.79 -10.73
C GLN A 85 7.41 -2.13 -11.43
N LEU A 86 8.27 -3.14 -11.24
CA LEU A 86 8.09 -4.47 -11.84
C LEU A 86 6.81 -5.16 -11.36
N ILE A 87 6.48 -4.97 -10.09
CA ILE A 87 5.23 -5.51 -9.52
C ILE A 87 4.01 -4.84 -10.20
N PHE A 88 4.00 -3.51 -10.34
CA PHE A 88 2.91 -2.81 -11.03
C PHE A 88 2.83 -3.17 -12.52
N GLU A 89 3.96 -3.39 -13.19
CA GLU A 89 4.00 -3.89 -14.58
C GLU A 89 3.36 -5.28 -14.69
N LYS A 90 3.70 -6.21 -13.78
CA LYS A 90 3.08 -7.54 -13.72
C LYS A 90 1.57 -7.45 -13.43
N LEU A 91 1.14 -6.58 -12.52
CA LEU A 91 -0.28 -6.37 -12.21
C LEU A 91 -1.04 -5.76 -13.40
N SER A 92 -0.44 -4.83 -14.14
CA SER A 92 -1.05 -4.19 -15.32
C SER A 92 -1.29 -5.16 -16.48
N LYS A 93 -0.57 -6.29 -16.51
CA LYS A 93 -0.82 -7.38 -17.46
C LYS A 93 -2.07 -8.19 -17.12
N GLN A 94 -2.52 -8.14 -15.85
CA GLN A 94 -3.62 -8.94 -15.34
C GLN A 94 -4.90 -8.13 -15.11
N PHE A 95 -4.75 -6.85 -14.77
CA PHE A 95 -5.84 -5.94 -14.43
C PHE A 95 -5.77 -4.64 -15.22
N LEU A 96 -6.91 -3.99 -15.36
CA LEU A 96 -6.99 -2.62 -15.82
C LEU A 96 -6.86 -1.67 -14.61
N ILE A 97 -5.63 -1.36 -14.21
CA ILE A 97 -5.38 -0.46 -13.07
C ILE A 97 -5.74 0.97 -13.49
N LYS A 98 -6.66 1.62 -12.77
CA LYS A 98 -7.07 3.01 -13.03
C LYS A 98 -6.58 3.97 -11.96
N LYS A 99 -6.57 3.52 -10.71
CA LYS A 99 -6.21 4.37 -9.58
C LYS A 99 -5.32 3.61 -8.59
N VAL A 100 -4.37 4.31 -8.02
CA VAL A 100 -3.56 3.83 -6.89
C VAL A 100 -3.75 4.80 -5.74
N TYR A 101 -3.93 4.28 -4.54
CA TYR A 101 -4.03 5.03 -3.30
C TYR A 101 -2.94 4.57 -2.35
N SER A 102 -2.20 5.49 -1.78
CA SER A 102 -1.21 5.21 -0.74
C SER A 102 -1.07 6.41 0.20
N HIS A 103 -0.42 6.23 1.32
CA HIS A 103 0.13 7.37 2.04
C HIS A 103 1.46 7.79 1.41
N TYR A 104 1.77 9.08 1.46
CA TYR A 104 3.04 9.56 0.93
C TYR A 104 4.21 9.14 1.85
N GLU A 105 5.34 8.89 1.24
CA GLU A 105 6.54 8.46 1.94
C GLU A 105 7.22 9.66 2.63
N THR A 106 7.60 9.47 3.89
CA THR A 106 8.37 10.44 4.68
C THR A 106 9.66 9.82 5.23
N GLY A 107 10.07 8.69 4.65
CA GLY A 107 11.20 7.90 5.12
C GLY A 107 12.55 8.33 4.54
N ILE A 108 13.33 7.33 4.17
CA ILE A 108 14.70 7.47 3.70
C ILE A 108 14.75 7.77 2.20
N ASP A 109 15.92 8.26 1.73
CA ASP A 109 16.12 8.70 0.34
C ASP A 109 15.77 7.63 -0.71
N ILE A 110 16.10 6.36 -0.45
CA ILE A 110 15.79 5.25 -1.36
C ILE A 110 14.28 5.14 -1.63
N THR A 111 13.44 5.28 -0.61
CA THR A 111 11.98 5.22 -0.75
C THR A 111 11.43 6.46 -1.45
N TYR A 112 12.05 7.61 -1.25
CA TYR A 112 11.71 8.83 -1.97
C TYR A 112 12.06 8.77 -3.46
N LYS A 113 13.24 8.26 -3.80
CA LYS A 113 13.65 8.03 -5.21
C LYS A 113 12.74 7.03 -5.90
N ARG A 114 12.38 5.95 -5.20
CA ARG A 114 11.39 4.97 -5.69
C ARG A 114 10.06 5.65 -6.02
N ASP A 115 9.54 6.47 -5.11
CA ASP A 115 8.25 7.15 -5.30
C ASP A 115 8.29 8.11 -6.50
N LYS A 116 9.38 8.83 -6.70
CA LYS A 116 9.56 9.67 -7.90
C LYS A 116 9.58 8.85 -9.19
N LYS A 117 10.23 7.69 -9.18
CA LYS A 117 10.32 6.79 -10.34
C LYS A 117 8.94 6.23 -10.70
N ILE A 118 8.23 5.69 -9.71
CA ILE A 118 6.93 5.09 -9.95
C ILE A 118 5.87 6.13 -10.34
N ALA A 119 5.96 7.38 -9.83
CA ALA A 119 5.08 8.45 -10.23
C ALA A 119 5.12 8.73 -11.74
N LYS A 120 6.34 8.78 -12.32
CA LYS A 120 6.53 8.93 -13.77
C LYS A 120 5.88 7.77 -14.52
N TRP A 121 6.14 6.54 -14.08
CA TRP A 121 5.57 5.35 -14.70
C TRP A 121 4.04 5.34 -14.64
N PHE A 122 3.43 5.77 -13.53
CA PHE A 122 1.97 5.89 -13.43
C PHE A 122 1.41 6.88 -14.44
N ILE A 123 2.04 8.05 -14.63
CA ILE A 123 1.63 9.05 -15.62
C ILE A 123 1.68 8.46 -17.02
N GLU A 124 2.77 7.82 -17.41
CA GLU A 124 2.96 7.17 -18.71
C GLU A 124 1.92 6.09 -18.99
N ASN A 125 1.48 5.37 -17.94
CA ASN A 125 0.48 4.31 -18.03
C ASN A 125 -0.97 4.78 -17.77
N LYS A 126 -1.21 6.10 -17.67
CA LYS A 126 -2.54 6.69 -17.43
C LYS A 126 -3.20 6.18 -16.15
N ILE A 127 -2.40 5.95 -15.11
CA ILE A 127 -2.82 5.55 -13.77
C ILE A 127 -2.80 6.78 -12.88
N THR A 128 -3.95 7.11 -12.26
CA THR A 128 -4.02 8.22 -11.30
C THR A 128 -3.54 7.76 -9.94
N TRP A 129 -2.50 8.41 -9.41
CA TRP A 129 -2.00 8.13 -8.07
C TRP A 129 -2.45 9.20 -7.08
N HIS A 130 -3.12 8.75 -6.01
CA HIS A 130 -3.61 9.59 -4.91
C HIS A 130 -2.79 9.31 -3.65
N GLU A 131 -1.90 10.21 -3.32
CA GLU A 131 -1.16 10.15 -2.07
C GLU A 131 -1.93 10.86 -0.94
N LYS A 132 -2.05 10.21 0.20
CA LYS A 132 -2.72 10.70 1.40
C LYS A 132 -1.70 10.97 2.51
N ARG A 133 -2.05 11.84 3.45
CA ARG A 133 -1.22 12.11 4.61
C ARG A 133 -1.45 11.03 5.66
N GLN A 134 -0.36 10.51 6.23
CA GLN A 134 -0.41 9.51 7.29
C GLN A 134 -0.12 10.10 8.67
N GLN A 135 0.63 11.18 8.72
CA GLN A 135 1.19 11.76 9.95
C GLN A 135 1.37 13.28 9.81
N GLY A 136 1.70 13.96 10.90
CA GLY A 136 1.85 15.42 10.93
C GLY A 136 3.05 16.00 10.17
N VAL A 137 3.73 15.19 9.34
CA VAL A 137 4.78 15.69 8.46
C VAL A 137 4.14 16.34 7.24
N PHE A 138 4.51 17.58 6.98
CA PHE A 138 4.03 18.36 5.85
C PHE A 138 5.17 18.53 4.85
N ARG A 139 5.03 18.01 3.63
CA ARG A 139 5.99 18.22 2.55
C ARG A 139 5.88 19.64 2.00
N GLY A 140 7.04 20.24 1.66
CA GLY A 140 7.07 21.56 1.01
C GLY A 140 6.80 22.76 1.91
N ILE A 141 6.86 22.61 3.24
CA ILE A 141 6.82 23.76 4.15
C ILE A 141 8.09 24.55 3.99
N VAL A 142 7.95 25.84 3.66
CA VAL A 142 9.06 26.79 3.50
C VAL A 142 9.56 27.29 4.85
N ASP A 143 8.65 27.52 5.80
CA ASP A 143 8.98 27.92 7.16
C ASP A 143 8.14 27.18 8.21
N ARG A 144 8.58 27.22 9.48
CA ARG A 144 7.90 26.54 10.59
C ARG A 144 6.92 27.40 11.38
N LYS A 145 6.68 28.64 10.99
CA LYS A 145 5.84 29.58 11.78
C LYS A 145 4.44 29.05 12.08
N ASN A 146 3.84 28.34 11.13
CA ASN A 146 2.51 27.76 11.27
C ASN A 146 2.52 26.23 11.50
N TRP A 147 3.70 25.62 11.72
CA TRP A 147 3.80 24.17 11.81
C TRP A 147 2.94 23.59 12.94
N SER A 148 2.99 24.18 14.14
CA SER A 148 2.20 23.72 15.29
C SER A 148 0.69 23.76 15.02
N LYS A 149 0.22 24.85 14.37
CA LYS A 149 -1.19 24.99 13.98
C LYS A 149 -1.62 23.90 12.99
N LEU A 150 -0.79 23.65 11.98
CA LEU A 150 -1.03 22.61 10.98
C LEU A 150 -1.00 21.21 11.61
N MET A 151 -0.06 20.96 12.52
CA MET A 151 0.09 19.70 13.24
C MET A 151 -1.14 19.43 14.13
N ASN A 152 -1.54 20.41 14.93
CA ASN A 152 -2.72 20.31 15.79
C ASN A 152 -3.98 20.07 14.94
N SER A 153 -4.17 20.85 13.89
CA SER A 153 -5.31 20.64 12.96
C SER A 153 -5.32 19.24 12.32
N PHE A 154 -4.18 18.58 12.17
CA PHE A 154 -4.10 17.22 11.69
C PHE A 154 -4.43 16.20 12.80
N ILE A 155 -3.88 16.39 14.01
CA ILE A 155 -4.08 15.49 15.16
C ILE A 155 -5.53 15.54 15.65
N ASP A 156 -6.15 16.73 15.63
CA ASP A 156 -7.53 16.93 16.10
C ASP A 156 -8.59 16.38 15.12
N GLN A 157 -8.19 15.83 13.97
CA GLN A 157 -9.15 15.21 13.07
C GLN A 157 -9.75 13.93 13.70
N PRO A 158 -11.05 13.70 13.50
CA PRO A 158 -11.66 12.47 13.99
C PRO A 158 -11.02 11.24 13.31
N ILE A 159 -10.84 10.18 14.10
CA ILE A 159 -10.38 8.88 13.61
C ILE A 159 -11.34 8.37 12.53
N LYS A 160 -10.80 8.01 11.37
CA LYS A 160 -11.60 7.49 10.26
C LYS A 160 -11.98 6.03 10.52
N PRO A 161 -13.28 5.72 10.60
CA PRO A 161 -13.71 4.34 10.82
C PRO A 161 -13.32 3.44 9.64
N LEU A 162 -13.32 2.13 9.88
CA LEU A 162 -13.21 1.14 8.84
C LEU A 162 -14.40 1.29 7.87
N PRO A 163 -14.16 1.48 6.54
CA PRO A 163 -15.24 1.62 5.59
C PRO A 163 -15.96 0.29 5.35
N GLU A 164 -17.17 0.33 4.82
CA GLU A 164 -17.89 -0.86 4.36
C GLU A 164 -17.16 -1.49 3.17
N MET A 165 -16.55 -2.66 3.40
CA MET A 165 -15.69 -3.35 2.41
C MET A 165 -16.38 -4.51 1.70
N LYS A 166 -17.60 -4.90 2.11
CA LYS A 166 -18.31 -6.06 1.56
C LYS A 166 -18.46 -5.91 0.04
N ASN A 167 -18.02 -6.93 -0.70
CA ASN A 167 -18.06 -6.98 -2.18
C ASN A 167 -17.27 -5.88 -2.91
N LYS A 168 -16.42 -5.13 -2.20
CA LYS A 168 -15.60 -4.07 -2.80
C LYS A 168 -14.13 -4.45 -2.96
N LEU A 169 -13.73 -5.64 -2.49
CA LEU A 169 -12.35 -6.09 -2.49
C LEU A 169 -12.16 -7.26 -3.49
N VAL A 170 -10.95 -7.36 -4.05
CA VAL A 170 -10.56 -8.50 -4.88
C VAL A 170 -10.64 -9.77 -4.03
N SER A 171 -11.38 -10.77 -4.51
CA SER A 171 -11.66 -12.00 -3.75
C SER A 171 -10.43 -12.90 -3.61
N LEU A 172 -10.42 -13.74 -2.55
CA LEU A 172 -9.40 -14.78 -2.36
C LEU A 172 -9.27 -15.70 -3.58
N LYS A 173 -10.37 -16.02 -4.26
CA LYS A 173 -10.33 -16.84 -5.48
C LYS A 173 -9.48 -16.17 -6.57
N THR A 174 -9.69 -14.88 -6.81
CA THR A 174 -8.91 -14.12 -7.78
C THR A 174 -7.46 -13.96 -7.31
N LEU A 175 -7.23 -13.67 -6.04
CA LEU A 175 -5.88 -13.56 -5.47
C LEU A 175 -5.09 -14.86 -5.63
N LYS A 176 -5.67 -16.02 -5.37
CA LYS A 176 -5.03 -17.33 -5.58
C LYS A 176 -4.58 -17.54 -7.03
N GLN A 177 -5.35 -17.05 -8.00
CA GLN A 177 -4.99 -17.15 -9.42
C GLN A 177 -3.79 -16.29 -9.78
N ILE A 178 -3.75 -15.03 -9.29
CA ILE A 178 -2.70 -14.09 -9.64
C ILE A 178 -1.41 -14.31 -8.86
N LYS A 179 -1.47 -14.82 -7.63
CA LYS A 179 -0.31 -15.09 -6.77
C LYS A 179 0.75 -15.93 -7.45
N LYS A 180 0.36 -16.84 -8.35
CA LYS A 180 1.28 -17.71 -9.11
C LYS A 180 2.28 -16.93 -9.98
N ASN A 181 2.04 -15.67 -10.24
CA ASN A 181 2.88 -14.82 -11.10
C ASN A 181 3.85 -13.92 -10.29
N PHE A 182 3.87 -14.06 -8.97
CA PHE A 182 4.64 -13.21 -8.08
C PHE A 182 5.51 -14.02 -7.12
N ASP A 183 6.64 -13.45 -6.76
CA ASP A 183 7.44 -13.91 -5.63
C ASP A 183 6.74 -13.43 -4.35
N LEU A 184 6.08 -14.36 -3.67
CA LEU A 184 5.29 -14.04 -2.48
C LEU A 184 6.22 -13.77 -1.29
N LEU A 185 5.87 -12.77 -0.49
CA LEU A 185 6.52 -12.55 0.80
C LEU A 185 6.11 -13.70 1.73
N GLU A 186 7.08 -14.47 2.19
CA GLU A 186 6.84 -15.50 3.21
C GLU A 186 6.53 -14.83 4.55
N LEU A 187 5.32 -15.10 5.09
CA LEU A 187 4.82 -14.45 6.30
C LEU A 187 5.26 -15.15 7.60
N LYS A 188 5.98 -16.26 7.51
CA LYS A 188 6.61 -16.87 8.70
C LYS A 188 7.68 -15.93 9.24
N THR A 189 7.66 -15.71 10.55
CA THR A 189 8.69 -14.93 11.24
C THR A 189 9.89 -15.81 11.57
N GLU A 190 11.09 -15.28 11.41
CA GLU A 190 12.29 -15.92 11.90
C GLU A 190 12.40 -15.70 13.41
N HIS A 191 12.77 -16.73 14.16
CA HIS A 191 13.07 -16.59 15.57
C HIS A 191 14.35 -15.75 15.70
N LEU A 192 14.24 -14.65 16.43
CA LEU A 192 15.41 -13.89 16.86
C LEU A 192 15.99 -14.64 18.05
N ASN A 193 17.13 -15.34 17.84
CA ASN A 193 17.94 -15.87 18.91
C ASN A 193 18.62 -14.74 19.66
#